data_1f46ef8c5bdcead3aeffd3d95b13aacd
#
_entry.id   1f46ef8c5bdcead3aeffd3d95b13aacd
#
_cell.length_a   1.000
_cell.length_b   1.000
_cell.length_c   1.000
_cell.angle_alpha   90.00
_cell.angle_beta   90.00
_cell.angle_gamma   90.00
#
_symmetry.space_group_name_H-M   'P 1'
#
loop_
_entity.id
_entity.type
_entity.pdbx_description
1 polymer ?
#
loop_
_entity_poly.entity_id
_entity_poly.type
_entity_poly.pdbx_seq_one_letter_code
_entity_poly.pdbx_strand_id
1 'polypeptide(L)'
;MSVRWITGAERLGDGSIGGAMDLPKAGARVVWHTTESGDGDQAFKNVANYLIEKGNEPHVLYDPRTDRLGQFGPLDQSARALQNDGSTRTNRVGKVCIQIEVLARAKSPFTKTWRPGPNFRALMAAIRSWGVPDTFPMGAPPAYPGGSRRDRAVWLVEAGHYCHANAPGNNHGDPGAIDPKALFAAAPVEKPKPPAPKTPPFPGAQYFRAGANNAYVTRLGQALVRKGFGRFYSVGPGPRWGEADRKATQAFQRAQGWTGSDADGYPGPSTWSRLMK
;
A
#
# COMPACT_ATOMS: atom_id res chain seq x y z
N MET A 1 -9.34 1.36 6.69
CA MET A 1 -9.44 0.27 7.69
C MET A 1 -8.03 -0.25 7.96
N SER A 2 -7.73 -0.61 9.22
CA SER A 2 -6.42 -1.16 9.59
C SER A 2 -6.27 -2.60 9.10
N VAL A 3 -5.10 -2.92 8.56
CA VAL A 3 -4.79 -4.23 7.95
C VAL A 3 -4.33 -5.20 9.05
N ARG A 4 -5.05 -6.30 9.26
CA ARG A 4 -4.65 -7.37 10.20
C ARG A 4 -3.70 -8.37 9.55
N TRP A 5 -3.94 -8.66 8.28
CA TRP A 5 -3.17 -9.61 7.49
C TRP A 5 -2.73 -8.95 6.18
N ILE A 6 -1.44 -8.96 5.91
CA ILE A 6 -0.84 -8.30 4.75
C ILE A 6 -1.17 -9.07 3.50
N THR A 7 -1.73 -8.40 2.49
CA THR A 7 -2.00 -9.02 1.19
C THR A 7 -0.70 -9.44 0.53
N GLY A 8 -0.63 -10.69 0.07
CA GLY A 8 0.57 -11.27 -0.56
C GLY A 8 1.57 -11.89 0.42
N ALA A 9 1.43 -11.69 1.73
CA ALA A 9 2.27 -12.39 2.70
C ALA A 9 1.90 -13.88 2.81
N GLU A 10 2.91 -14.75 2.83
CA GLU A 10 2.73 -16.17 3.10
C GLU A 10 2.25 -16.37 4.53
N ARG A 11 1.38 -17.35 4.77
CA ARG A 11 0.99 -17.72 6.13
C ARG A 11 2.05 -18.63 6.73
N LEU A 12 2.59 -18.22 7.88
CA LEU A 12 3.58 -18.98 8.64
C LEU A 12 2.98 -19.42 9.98
N GLY A 13 3.14 -20.71 10.31
CA GLY A 13 2.54 -21.26 11.53
C GLY A 13 1.01 -21.28 11.50
N ASP A 14 0.40 -21.37 12.69
CA ASP A 14 -1.05 -21.47 12.90
C ASP A 14 -1.75 -20.12 13.13
N GLY A 15 -1.00 -19.03 13.15
CA GLY A 15 -1.51 -17.69 13.45
C GLY A 15 -1.56 -17.31 14.93
N SER A 16 -1.12 -18.19 15.82
CA SER A 16 -1.14 -18.00 17.28
C SER A 16 0.20 -17.49 17.79
N ILE A 17 0.42 -16.18 17.79
CA ILE A 17 1.71 -15.55 18.19
C ILE A 17 1.67 -14.79 19.52
N GLY A 18 0.52 -14.53 20.07
CA GLY A 18 0.45 -13.75 21.31
C GLY A 18 -0.99 -13.51 21.74
N GLY A 19 -1.27 -12.34 22.25
CA GLY A 19 -2.60 -11.99 22.77
C GLY A 19 -2.87 -10.48 22.69
N ALA A 20 -3.88 -10.03 23.43
CA ALA A 20 -4.29 -8.63 23.44
C ALA A 20 -3.16 -7.69 23.88
N MET A 21 -3.21 -6.45 23.39
CA MET A 21 -2.34 -5.37 23.83
C MET A 21 -2.73 -4.89 25.22
N ASP A 22 -1.74 -4.61 26.08
CA ASP A 22 -2.00 -4.13 27.46
C ASP A 22 -2.27 -2.63 27.49
N LEU A 23 -1.59 -1.86 26.63
CA LEU A 23 -1.70 -0.40 26.58
C LEU A 23 -2.14 0.08 25.17
N PRO A 24 -3.36 -0.27 24.71
CA PRO A 24 -3.80 0.00 23.35
C PRO A 24 -4.03 1.49 23.02
N LYS A 25 -4.02 2.36 24.05
CA LYS A 25 -4.11 3.82 23.89
C LYS A 25 -2.76 4.49 23.62
N ALA A 26 -1.65 3.79 23.88
CA ALA A 26 -0.32 4.29 23.55
C ALA A 26 -0.07 4.28 22.04
N GLY A 27 0.97 5.00 21.58
CA GLY A 27 1.30 5.16 20.16
C GLY A 27 1.49 3.83 19.44
N ALA A 28 0.98 3.74 18.21
CA ALA A 28 1.20 2.58 17.34
C ALA A 28 2.68 2.50 16.93
N ARG A 29 3.26 1.31 16.95
CA ARG A 29 4.69 1.14 16.66
C ARG A 29 5.01 -0.08 15.82
N VAL A 30 6.18 -0.02 15.21
CA VAL A 30 6.84 -1.14 14.56
C VAL A 30 8.26 -1.27 15.09
N VAL A 31 8.73 -2.50 15.26
CA VAL A 31 10.08 -2.81 15.72
C VAL A 31 10.79 -3.62 14.64
N TRP A 32 11.95 -3.13 14.23
CA TRP A 32 12.81 -3.78 13.25
C TRP A 32 13.85 -4.63 13.97
N HIS A 33 13.94 -5.89 13.56
CA HIS A 33 14.91 -6.89 14.00
C HIS A 33 15.71 -7.40 12.83
N THR A 34 16.82 -8.09 13.10
CA THR A 34 17.53 -8.94 12.15
C THR A 34 17.74 -10.32 12.74
N THR A 35 17.57 -11.33 11.91
CA THR A 35 17.67 -12.75 12.32
C THR A 35 19.12 -13.22 12.53
N GLU A 36 20.12 -12.38 12.26
CA GLU A 36 21.56 -12.69 12.25
C GLU A 36 21.91 -13.91 11.37
N SER A 37 21.08 -14.19 10.38
CA SER A 37 21.21 -15.29 9.43
C SER A 37 21.61 -14.83 8.02
N GLY A 38 21.74 -15.77 7.08
CA GLY A 38 21.73 -15.51 5.65
C GLY A 38 20.34 -15.18 5.12
N ASP A 39 20.27 -14.93 3.83
CA ASP A 39 19.04 -14.60 3.06
C ASP A 39 18.70 -15.72 2.05
N GLY A 40 17.58 -15.57 1.34
CA GLY A 40 17.10 -16.46 0.30
C GLY A 40 16.15 -17.56 0.81
N ASP A 41 15.57 -18.30 -0.11
CA ASP A 41 14.44 -19.19 0.14
C ASP A 41 14.68 -20.26 1.22
N GLN A 42 15.88 -20.85 1.24
CA GLN A 42 16.21 -21.86 2.24
C GLN A 42 16.38 -21.25 3.63
N ALA A 43 17.06 -20.09 3.71
CA ALA A 43 17.20 -19.36 4.97
C ALA A 43 15.84 -18.91 5.51
N PHE A 44 14.95 -18.43 4.62
CA PHE A 44 13.59 -18.03 4.98
C PHE A 44 12.80 -19.17 5.64
N LYS A 45 12.81 -20.35 5.03
CA LYS A 45 12.12 -21.53 5.58
C LYS A 45 12.73 -21.99 6.90
N ASN A 46 14.07 -22.05 6.98
CA ASN A 46 14.76 -22.50 8.18
C ASN A 46 14.51 -21.55 9.36
N VAL A 47 14.57 -20.24 9.13
CA VAL A 47 14.33 -19.24 10.17
C VAL A 47 12.85 -19.25 10.59
N ALA A 48 11.91 -19.35 9.65
CA ALA A 48 10.48 -19.44 9.98
C ALA A 48 10.20 -20.62 10.91
N ASN A 49 10.71 -21.82 10.57
CA ASN A 49 10.55 -23.02 11.38
C ASN A 49 11.21 -22.88 12.75
N TYR A 50 12.42 -22.32 12.80
CA TYR A 50 13.13 -22.08 14.06
C TYR A 50 12.36 -21.16 14.99
N LEU A 51 11.81 -20.05 14.48
CA LEU A 51 11.04 -19.10 15.28
C LEU A 51 9.76 -19.72 15.85
N ILE A 52 9.09 -20.57 15.08
CA ILE A 52 7.91 -21.33 15.53
C ILE A 52 8.32 -22.33 16.60
N GLU A 53 9.37 -23.13 16.35
CA GLU A 53 9.85 -24.15 17.31
C GLU A 53 10.26 -23.54 18.66
N LYS A 54 10.87 -22.34 18.65
CA LYS A 54 11.31 -21.65 19.85
C LYS A 54 10.22 -20.80 20.52
N GLY A 55 9.07 -20.63 19.90
CA GLY A 55 8.01 -19.76 20.43
C GLY A 55 8.42 -18.29 20.48
N ASN A 56 9.23 -17.84 19.53
CA ASN A 56 9.76 -16.46 19.43
C ASN A 56 9.25 -15.74 18.18
N GLU A 57 8.07 -16.07 17.71
CA GLU A 57 7.52 -15.55 16.46
C GLU A 57 7.33 -14.03 16.53
N PRO A 58 7.88 -13.28 15.56
CA PRO A 58 7.48 -11.93 15.26
C PRO A 58 6.10 -11.92 14.59
N HIS A 59 5.61 -10.77 14.15
CA HIS A 59 4.47 -10.71 13.23
C HIS A 59 4.87 -11.12 11.82
N VAL A 60 6.05 -10.68 11.39
CA VAL A 60 6.49 -10.73 9.99
C VAL A 60 7.94 -11.22 9.89
N LEU A 61 8.20 -12.08 8.92
CA LEU A 61 9.52 -12.41 8.41
C LEU A 61 9.67 -11.85 7.01
N TYR A 62 10.75 -11.11 6.75
CA TYR A 62 11.01 -10.47 5.46
C TYR A 62 12.40 -10.81 4.94
N ASP A 63 12.48 -11.24 3.69
CA ASP A 63 13.74 -11.41 2.98
C ASP A 63 14.02 -10.18 2.10
N PRO A 64 15.03 -9.36 2.42
CA PRO A 64 15.31 -8.13 1.70
C PRO A 64 15.94 -8.36 0.32
N ARG A 65 16.39 -9.58 0.01
CA ARG A 65 17.00 -9.93 -1.27
C ARG A 65 15.99 -10.38 -2.31
N THR A 66 15.00 -11.18 -1.89
CA THR A 66 13.99 -11.77 -2.78
C THR A 66 12.64 -11.05 -2.70
N ASP A 67 12.50 -10.08 -1.79
CA ASP A 67 11.24 -9.42 -1.43
C ASP A 67 10.18 -10.40 -0.88
N ARG A 68 10.59 -11.59 -0.41
CA ARG A 68 9.69 -12.59 0.15
C ARG A 68 9.18 -12.13 1.51
N LEU A 69 7.89 -12.30 1.76
CA LEU A 69 7.21 -11.84 2.95
C LEU A 69 6.36 -12.96 3.53
N GLY A 70 6.55 -13.27 4.81
CA GLY A 70 5.73 -14.19 5.56
C GLY A 70 5.15 -13.54 6.80
N GLN A 71 3.98 -13.98 7.22
CA GLN A 71 3.29 -13.46 8.40
C GLN A 71 2.83 -14.59 9.31
N PHE A 72 3.26 -14.55 10.59
CA PHE A 72 2.97 -15.55 11.61
C PHE A 72 1.61 -15.34 12.28
N GLY A 73 1.21 -14.10 12.49
CA GLY A 73 -0.06 -13.79 13.17
C GLY A 73 -0.61 -12.42 12.84
N PRO A 74 -1.84 -12.10 13.31
CA PRO A 74 -2.49 -10.84 12.99
C PRO A 74 -1.79 -9.65 13.66
N LEU A 75 -1.67 -8.51 12.93
CA LEU A 75 -0.93 -7.33 13.38
C LEU A 75 -1.53 -6.62 14.60
N ASP A 76 -2.77 -6.91 14.98
CA ASP A 76 -3.47 -6.33 16.13
C ASP A 76 -3.31 -7.13 17.43
N GLN A 77 -2.56 -8.21 17.40
CA GLN A 77 -2.13 -8.93 18.59
C GLN A 77 -0.68 -8.60 18.96
N SER A 78 -0.18 -9.07 20.09
CA SER A 78 1.23 -9.00 20.39
C SER A 78 2.00 -10.15 19.73
N ALA A 79 3.29 -9.96 19.47
CA ALA A 79 4.21 -11.01 19.05
C ALA A 79 5.22 -11.33 20.14
N ARG A 80 6.14 -12.27 19.93
CA ARG A 80 6.99 -12.86 20.98
C ARG A 80 8.47 -12.51 20.89
N ALA A 81 8.90 -11.69 19.93
CA ALA A 81 10.31 -11.39 19.69
C ALA A 81 10.90 -10.28 20.58
N LEU A 82 10.23 -9.86 21.66
CA LEU A 82 10.72 -8.88 22.63
C LEU A 82 10.60 -9.39 24.05
N GLN A 83 11.66 -9.16 24.85
CA GLN A 83 11.64 -9.42 26.29
C GLN A 83 10.88 -8.33 27.04
N ASN A 84 10.38 -8.66 28.24
CA ASN A 84 9.72 -7.72 29.12
C ASN A 84 10.71 -6.74 29.75
N ASP A 85 10.22 -5.56 30.10
CA ASP A 85 10.95 -4.56 30.88
C ASP A 85 10.40 -4.54 32.30
N GLY A 86 10.96 -5.40 33.15
CA GLY A 86 10.43 -5.68 34.49
C GLY A 86 9.01 -6.23 34.42
N SER A 87 8.05 -5.56 35.06
CA SER A 87 6.63 -5.90 35.02
C SER A 87 5.91 -5.48 33.73
N THR A 88 6.54 -4.64 32.87
CA THR A 88 5.96 -4.17 31.63
C THR A 88 6.20 -5.19 30.52
N ARG A 89 5.14 -5.70 29.91
CA ARG A 89 5.23 -6.53 28.72
C ARG A 89 5.49 -5.64 27.50
N THR A 90 6.78 -5.43 27.18
CA THR A 90 7.26 -4.49 26.16
C THR A 90 6.58 -4.69 24.80
N ASN A 91 6.36 -5.94 24.41
CA ASN A 91 5.66 -6.33 23.18
C ASN A 91 4.15 -6.03 23.16
N ARG A 92 3.56 -5.61 24.30
CA ARG A 92 2.13 -5.31 24.44
C ARG A 92 1.82 -3.83 24.69
N VAL A 93 2.82 -2.97 24.46
CA VAL A 93 2.67 -1.52 24.55
C VAL A 93 2.34 -0.94 23.17
N GLY A 94 1.27 -0.15 23.11
CA GLY A 94 0.83 0.54 21.88
C GLY A 94 -0.49 0.01 21.36
N LYS A 95 -1.10 0.80 20.48
CA LYS A 95 -2.25 0.36 19.70
C LYS A 95 -1.94 -0.93 18.95
N VAL A 96 -0.73 -1.03 18.42
CA VAL A 96 -0.05 -2.22 17.92
C VAL A 96 1.44 -2.11 18.24
N CYS A 97 2.13 -3.25 18.33
CA CYS A 97 3.59 -3.35 18.43
C CYS A 97 4.06 -4.38 17.38
N ILE A 98 4.04 -3.95 16.11
CA ILE A 98 4.37 -4.82 14.96
C ILE A 98 5.86 -5.15 15.01
N GLN A 99 6.22 -6.42 15.04
CA GLN A 99 7.60 -6.90 15.08
C GLN A 99 7.95 -7.55 13.74
N ILE A 100 9.07 -7.14 13.14
CA ILE A 100 9.52 -7.58 11.83
C ILE A 100 10.92 -8.14 11.96
N GLU A 101 11.09 -9.41 11.72
CA GLU A 101 12.39 -10.05 11.54
C GLU A 101 12.81 -9.97 10.07
N VAL A 102 13.99 -9.40 9.83
CA VAL A 102 14.58 -9.29 8.50
C VAL A 102 15.73 -10.28 8.38
N LEU A 103 15.75 -11.08 7.31
CA LEU A 103 16.86 -12.00 7.00
C LEU A 103 18.11 -11.20 6.64
N ALA A 104 18.85 -10.82 7.67
CA ALA A 104 20.03 -9.96 7.55
C ALA A 104 20.93 -10.11 8.80
N ARG A 105 22.03 -9.39 8.80
CA ARG A 105 22.93 -9.25 9.94
C ARG A 105 23.05 -7.80 10.33
N ALA A 106 23.01 -7.49 11.64
CA ALA A 106 23.14 -6.14 12.17
C ALA A 106 24.48 -5.45 11.75
N LYS A 107 25.56 -6.22 11.58
CA LYS A 107 26.84 -5.72 11.05
C LYS A 107 26.79 -5.27 9.60
N SER A 108 25.81 -5.75 8.82
CA SER A 108 25.62 -5.43 7.40
C SER A 108 24.18 -4.99 7.17
N PRO A 109 23.85 -3.72 7.50
CA PRO A 109 22.48 -3.23 7.42
C PRO A 109 21.84 -3.50 6.06
N PHE A 110 20.68 -4.15 6.04
CA PHE A 110 20.04 -4.65 4.82
C PHE A 110 19.69 -3.54 3.82
N THR A 111 19.45 -2.32 4.29
CA THR A 111 19.15 -1.16 3.44
C THR A 111 20.28 -0.75 2.48
N LYS A 112 21.48 -1.31 2.62
CA LYS A 112 22.59 -1.05 1.71
C LYS A 112 22.56 -1.90 0.44
N THR A 113 22.01 -3.11 0.51
CA THR A 113 22.10 -4.11 -0.57
C THR A 113 20.75 -4.77 -0.92
N TRP A 114 19.67 -4.32 -0.32
CA TRP A 114 18.33 -4.89 -0.47
C TRP A 114 17.70 -4.60 -1.84
N ARG A 115 16.63 -5.33 -2.13
CA ARG A 115 15.84 -5.19 -3.35
C ARG A 115 14.35 -5.10 -3.00
N PRO A 116 13.91 -3.95 -2.43
CA PRO A 116 12.53 -3.80 -2.01
C PRO A 116 11.58 -3.84 -3.21
N GLY A 117 10.53 -4.64 -3.10
CA GLY A 117 9.56 -4.86 -4.17
C GLY A 117 8.11 -4.62 -3.71
N PRO A 118 7.14 -5.24 -4.39
CA PRO A 118 5.72 -5.12 -4.05
C PRO A 118 5.39 -5.54 -2.63
N ASN A 119 6.05 -6.60 -2.11
CA ASN A 119 5.78 -7.11 -0.78
C ASN A 119 6.27 -6.16 0.31
N PHE A 120 7.44 -5.53 0.14
CA PHE A 120 7.89 -4.49 1.05
C PHE A 120 6.92 -3.29 1.07
N ARG A 121 6.42 -2.87 -0.09
CA ARG A 121 5.42 -1.80 -0.18
C ARG A 121 4.11 -2.19 0.52
N ALA A 122 3.64 -3.43 0.37
CA ALA A 122 2.46 -3.94 1.08
C ALA A 122 2.67 -3.96 2.60
N LEU A 123 3.85 -4.38 3.07
CA LEU A 123 4.23 -4.33 4.48
C LEU A 123 4.16 -2.90 5.04
N MET A 124 4.79 -1.93 4.37
CA MET A 124 4.79 -0.53 4.81
C MET A 124 3.39 0.10 4.77
N ALA A 125 2.58 -0.24 3.77
CA ALA A 125 1.17 0.17 3.71
C ALA A 125 0.36 -0.39 4.89
N ALA A 126 0.58 -1.65 5.25
CA ALA A 126 -0.06 -2.28 6.41
C ALA A 126 0.36 -1.59 7.72
N ILE A 127 1.64 -1.32 7.92
CA ILE A 127 2.17 -0.58 9.09
C ILE A 127 1.47 0.79 9.21
N ARG A 128 1.48 1.57 8.14
CA ARG A 128 0.86 2.90 8.09
C ARG A 128 -0.66 2.87 8.31
N SER A 129 -1.34 1.79 7.92
CA SER A 129 -2.79 1.62 8.14
C SER A 129 -3.17 1.61 9.63
N TRP A 130 -2.22 1.30 10.50
CA TRP A 130 -2.37 1.35 11.97
C TRP A 130 -2.07 2.71 12.57
N GLY A 131 -1.61 3.67 11.76
CA GLY A 131 -1.25 5.02 12.20
C GLY A 131 0.20 5.12 12.70
N VAL A 132 1.08 4.21 12.29
CA VAL A 132 2.52 4.33 12.56
C VAL A 132 3.11 5.38 11.61
N PRO A 133 3.61 6.50 12.12
CA PRO A 133 4.25 7.53 11.28
C PRO A 133 5.65 7.09 10.83
N ASP A 134 6.11 7.60 9.69
CA ASP A 134 7.44 7.36 9.12
C ASP A 134 8.53 8.14 9.88
N THR A 135 8.65 7.89 11.18
CA THR A 135 9.61 8.54 12.08
C THR A 135 10.26 7.52 13.02
N PHE A 136 11.47 7.82 13.48
CA PHE A 136 12.15 7.06 14.52
C PHE A 136 12.23 7.92 15.80
N PRO A 137 11.31 7.77 16.77
CA PRO A 137 11.24 8.65 17.95
C PRO A 137 12.49 8.60 18.84
N MET A 138 13.23 7.50 18.82
CA MET A 138 14.49 7.37 19.56
C MET A 138 15.73 7.69 18.71
N GLY A 139 15.54 8.27 17.51
CA GLY A 139 16.60 8.58 16.55
C GLY A 139 16.90 7.43 15.60
N ALA A 140 17.79 7.69 14.64
CA ALA A 140 18.20 6.71 13.64
C ALA A 140 18.85 5.47 14.32
N PRO A 141 18.65 4.27 13.75
CA PRO A 141 19.25 3.05 14.28
C PRO A 141 20.79 3.16 14.35
N PRO A 142 21.41 2.84 15.49
CA PRO A 142 22.86 2.93 15.64
C PRO A 142 23.59 1.81 14.89
N ALA A 143 24.86 2.04 14.60
CA ALA A 143 25.72 0.98 14.09
C ALA A 143 25.90 -0.13 15.14
N TYR A 144 25.89 -1.38 14.70
CA TYR A 144 26.15 -2.51 15.57
C TYR A 144 27.67 -2.65 15.84
N PRO A 145 28.14 -2.91 17.06
CA PRO A 145 27.38 -3.11 18.31
C PRO A 145 27.15 -1.84 19.13
N GLY A 146 27.01 -0.70 18.52
CA GLY A 146 26.92 0.61 19.17
C GLY A 146 25.81 0.71 20.20
N GLY A 147 25.95 1.68 21.12
CA GLY A 147 24.98 2.00 22.15
C GLY A 147 23.69 2.55 21.55
N SER A 148 22.57 2.21 22.18
CA SER A 148 21.24 2.63 21.76
C SER A 148 20.51 3.34 22.89
N ARG A 149 19.71 4.34 22.53
CA ARG A 149 18.76 4.95 23.45
C ARG A 149 17.61 3.97 23.70
N ARG A 150 17.38 3.63 24.99
CA ARG A 150 16.25 2.80 25.47
C ARG A 150 15.43 3.63 26.45
N ASP A 151 14.66 4.57 25.93
CA ASP A 151 13.88 5.51 26.74
C ASP A 151 12.46 4.96 26.94
N ARG A 152 12.18 4.53 28.17
CA ARG A 152 10.86 3.99 28.53
C ARG A 152 9.75 5.04 28.39
N ALA A 153 10.00 6.31 28.69
CA ALA A 153 8.99 7.35 28.58
C ALA A 153 8.57 7.55 27.11
N VAL A 154 9.56 7.63 26.20
CA VAL A 154 9.30 7.68 24.75
C VAL A 154 8.59 6.41 24.28
N TRP A 155 9.04 5.22 24.74
CA TRP A 155 8.41 3.95 24.37
C TRP A 155 6.94 3.88 24.76
N LEU A 156 6.56 4.39 25.92
CA LEU A 156 5.18 4.33 26.44
C LEU A 156 4.22 5.28 25.72
N VAL A 157 4.71 6.32 25.04
CA VAL A 157 3.89 7.40 24.48
C VAL A 157 3.98 7.50 22.97
N GLU A 158 5.20 7.52 22.41
CA GLU A 158 5.41 7.93 21.02
C GLU A 158 5.08 6.81 20.01
N ALA A 159 4.42 7.20 18.91
CA ALA A 159 4.21 6.34 17.76
C ALA A 159 5.42 6.41 16.81
N GLY A 160 5.72 5.32 16.10
CA GLY A 160 6.78 5.34 15.10
C GLY A 160 7.50 4.02 14.90
N HIS A 161 8.63 4.11 14.21
CA HIS A 161 9.55 3.01 13.97
C HIS A 161 10.61 2.95 15.07
N TYR A 162 10.89 1.77 15.53
CA TYR A 162 11.89 1.45 16.54
C TYR A 162 12.78 0.31 16.06
N CYS A 163 13.90 0.13 16.72
CA CYS A 163 14.77 -1.02 16.56
C CYS A 163 14.67 -1.91 17.79
N HIS A 164 15.04 -3.17 17.69
CA HIS A 164 15.25 -4.02 18.87
C HIS A 164 16.23 -3.36 19.84
N ALA A 165 17.27 -2.73 19.31
CA ALA A 165 18.24 -1.95 20.07
C ALA A 165 17.63 -0.81 20.91
N ASN A 166 16.44 -0.32 20.56
CA ASN A 166 15.72 0.72 21.31
C ASN A 166 14.70 0.19 22.33
N ALA A 167 14.38 -1.10 22.29
CA ALA A 167 13.33 -1.68 23.14
C ALA A 167 13.75 -1.72 24.61
N PRO A 168 13.00 -1.09 25.53
CA PRO A 168 13.26 -1.20 26.97
C PRO A 168 13.25 -2.65 27.45
N GLY A 169 14.11 -2.98 28.43
CA GLY A 169 14.23 -4.34 28.96
C GLY A 169 14.97 -5.32 28.04
N ASN A 170 15.38 -4.90 26.85
CA ASN A 170 16.10 -5.73 25.89
C ASN A 170 17.57 -5.31 25.80
N ASN A 171 18.45 -6.27 25.50
CA ASN A 171 19.91 -6.03 25.40
C ASN A 171 20.47 -6.26 24.00
N HIS A 172 19.62 -6.49 23.00
CA HIS A 172 19.99 -6.69 21.61
C HIS A 172 20.44 -5.39 20.94
N GLY A 173 21.26 -5.48 19.89
CA GLY A 173 21.83 -4.35 19.16
C GLY A 173 21.37 -4.25 17.70
N ASP A 174 20.48 -5.15 17.28
CA ASP A 174 19.94 -5.19 15.92
C ASP A 174 18.86 -4.11 15.71
N PRO A 175 18.59 -3.75 14.45
CA PRO A 175 19.08 -4.29 13.17
C PRO A 175 20.36 -3.62 12.66
N GLY A 176 21.12 -2.89 13.50
CA GLY A 176 22.23 -2.08 13.08
C GLY A 176 21.81 -0.81 12.34
N ALA A 177 22.74 -0.10 11.71
CA ALA A 177 22.51 1.20 11.06
C ALA A 177 21.72 1.06 9.75
N ILE A 178 20.49 0.57 9.81
CA ILE A 178 19.56 0.67 8.67
C ILE A 178 19.28 2.14 8.36
N ASP A 179 19.16 2.49 7.08
CA ASP A 179 18.93 3.88 6.66
C ASP A 179 17.40 4.19 6.67
N PRO A 180 16.90 5.07 7.57
CA PRO A 180 15.48 5.45 7.60
C PRO A 180 15.01 6.09 6.30
N LYS A 181 15.87 6.88 5.62
CA LYS A 181 15.50 7.54 4.36
C LYS A 181 15.31 6.51 3.25
N ALA A 182 16.22 5.56 3.13
CA ALA A 182 16.09 4.46 2.17
C ALA A 182 14.86 3.60 2.48
N LEU A 183 14.58 3.31 3.77
CA LEU A 183 13.43 2.53 4.21
C LEU A 183 12.11 3.16 3.75
N PHE A 184 11.92 4.44 4.01
CA PHE A 184 10.68 5.14 3.66
C PHE A 184 10.56 5.44 2.15
N ALA A 185 11.68 5.75 1.48
CA ALA A 185 11.71 5.99 0.03
C ALA A 185 11.37 4.74 -0.79
N ALA A 186 11.68 3.54 -0.28
CA ALA A 186 11.37 2.27 -0.94
C ALA A 186 9.85 1.97 -1.00
N ALA A 187 9.07 2.59 -0.13
CA ALA A 187 7.61 2.49 -0.11
C ALA A 187 7.01 3.90 0.06
N PRO A 188 7.06 4.75 -0.96
CA PRO A 188 6.51 6.10 -0.86
C PRO A 188 5.01 6.05 -0.53
N VAL A 189 4.55 6.99 0.28
CA VAL A 189 3.11 7.17 0.50
C VAL A 189 2.49 7.58 -0.82
N GLU A 190 1.67 6.71 -1.40
CA GLU A 190 0.93 7.09 -2.60
C GLU A 190 0.04 8.28 -2.27
N LYS A 191 0.29 9.40 -2.94
CA LYS A 191 -0.66 10.51 -2.90
C LYS A 191 -2.01 9.97 -3.39
N PRO A 192 -3.13 10.29 -2.72
CA PRO A 192 -4.44 9.89 -3.22
C PRO A 192 -4.52 10.28 -4.70
N LYS A 193 -4.71 9.31 -5.58
CA LYS A 193 -4.96 9.59 -6.99
C LYS A 193 -6.14 10.54 -7.03
N PRO A 194 -6.04 11.69 -7.72
CA PRO A 194 -7.16 12.60 -7.84
C PRO A 194 -8.39 11.78 -8.25
N PRO A 195 -9.55 11.98 -7.64
CA PRO A 195 -10.75 11.26 -8.02
C PRO A 195 -10.90 11.39 -9.52
N ALA A 196 -11.11 10.25 -10.21
CA ALA A 196 -11.33 10.26 -11.65
C ALA A 196 -12.41 11.32 -11.96
N PRO A 197 -12.22 12.16 -12.99
CA PRO A 197 -13.20 13.19 -13.33
C PRO A 197 -14.57 12.55 -13.39
N LYS A 198 -15.52 13.05 -12.60
CA LYS A 198 -16.90 12.52 -12.62
C LYS A 198 -17.42 12.67 -14.05
N THR A 199 -17.81 11.56 -14.66
CA THR A 199 -18.45 11.59 -15.98
C THR A 199 -19.64 12.56 -15.91
N PRO A 200 -19.67 13.61 -16.73
CA PRO A 200 -20.77 14.57 -16.65
C PRO A 200 -22.08 13.86 -17.00
N PRO A 201 -23.18 14.21 -16.33
CA PRO A 201 -24.47 13.60 -16.60
C PRO A 201 -24.89 13.87 -18.06
N PHE A 202 -25.67 12.94 -18.61
CA PHE A 202 -26.24 13.13 -19.95
C PHE A 202 -27.17 14.35 -19.96
N PRO A 203 -26.96 15.33 -20.87
CA PRO A 203 -27.72 16.57 -20.85
C PRO A 203 -29.16 16.42 -21.33
N GLY A 204 -29.47 15.37 -22.10
CA GLY A 204 -30.76 15.09 -22.69
C GLY A 204 -30.72 15.00 -24.22
N ALA A 205 -31.60 14.19 -24.80
CA ALA A 205 -31.65 13.94 -26.25
C ALA A 205 -31.98 15.18 -27.08
N GLN A 206 -32.70 16.16 -26.51
CA GLN A 206 -33.08 17.40 -27.17
C GLN A 206 -31.90 18.23 -27.70
N TYR A 207 -30.70 18.03 -27.10
CA TYR A 207 -29.48 18.73 -27.50
C TYR A 207 -28.76 18.12 -28.74
N PHE A 208 -29.19 16.94 -29.20
CA PHE A 208 -28.54 16.18 -30.26
C PHE A 208 -29.50 15.82 -31.39
N ARG A 209 -30.18 16.81 -31.97
CA ARG A 209 -31.16 16.65 -33.04
C ARG A 209 -30.96 17.71 -34.15
N ALA A 210 -31.60 17.52 -35.29
CA ALA A 210 -31.58 18.50 -36.38
C ALA A 210 -31.90 19.91 -35.86
N GLY A 211 -31.09 20.89 -36.25
CA GLY A 211 -31.20 22.28 -35.83
C GLY A 211 -30.56 22.60 -34.48
N ALA A 212 -30.09 21.63 -33.68
CA ALA A 212 -29.41 21.89 -32.44
C ALA A 212 -28.07 22.59 -32.67
N ASN A 213 -27.78 23.63 -31.86
CA ASN A 213 -26.53 24.39 -31.89
C ASN A 213 -26.16 24.73 -30.43
N ASN A 214 -25.22 23.95 -29.86
CA ASN A 214 -24.88 24.09 -28.45
C ASN A 214 -23.52 23.41 -28.11
N ALA A 215 -22.98 23.73 -26.95
CA ALA A 215 -21.67 23.22 -26.48
C ALA A 215 -21.65 21.70 -26.28
N TYR A 216 -22.79 21.04 -26.04
CA TYR A 216 -22.82 19.59 -25.83
C TYR A 216 -22.53 18.84 -27.14
N VAL A 217 -22.93 19.38 -28.30
CA VAL A 217 -22.58 18.83 -29.64
C VAL A 217 -21.08 18.89 -29.82
N THR A 218 -20.46 20.05 -29.57
CA THR A 218 -19.00 20.19 -29.66
C THR A 218 -18.31 19.18 -28.72
N ARG A 219 -18.77 19.05 -27.47
CA ARG A 219 -18.19 18.12 -26.49
C ARG A 219 -18.33 16.67 -26.92
N LEU A 220 -19.47 16.28 -27.45
CA LEU A 220 -19.71 14.94 -28.00
C LEU A 220 -18.73 14.64 -29.14
N GLY A 221 -18.67 15.53 -30.11
CA GLY A 221 -17.77 15.37 -31.27
C GLY A 221 -16.30 15.29 -30.88
N GLN A 222 -15.84 16.13 -29.97
CA GLN A 222 -14.47 16.05 -29.41
C GLN A 222 -14.21 14.71 -28.72
N ALA A 223 -15.19 14.17 -27.99
CA ALA A 223 -15.06 12.85 -27.36
C ALA A 223 -15.00 11.73 -28.41
N LEU A 224 -15.82 11.81 -29.48
CA LEU A 224 -15.79 10.88 -30.60
C LEU A 224 -14.43 10.89 -31.29
N VAL A 225 -13.86 12.08 -31.55
CA VAL A 225 -12.52 12.21 -32.13
C VAL A 225 -11.45 11.55 -31.23
N ARG A 226 -11.46 11.84 -29.92
CA ARG A 226 -10.52 11.19 -28.95
C ARG A 226 -10.63 9.67 -28.91
N LYS A 227 -11.83 9.13 -29.17
CA LYS A 227 -12.10 7.68 -29.19
C LYS A 227 -11.83 7.05 -30.57
N GLY A 228 -11.28 7.80 -31.54
CA GLY A 228 -10.91 7.29 -32.87
C GLY A 228 -12.01 7.36 -33.93
N PHE A 229 -13.14 8.03 -33.65
CA PHE A 229 -14.27 8.16 -34.60
C PHE A 229 -14.29 9.51 -35.34
N GLY A 230 -13.12 10.17 -35.43
CA GLY A 230 -12.98 11.50 -36.06
C GLY A 230 -13.10 11.53 -37.58
N ARG A 231 -13.01 10.39 -38.28
CA ARG A 231 -12.97 10.29 -39.76
C ARG A 231 -14.20 10.85 -40.49
N PHE A 232 -15.29 11.10 -39.76
CA PHE A 232 -16.52 11.64 -40.34
C PHE A 232 -16.56 13.17 -40.38
N TYR A 233 -15.62 13.83 -39.70
CA TYR A 233 -15.52 15.29 -39.66
C TYR A 233 -14.49 15.78 -40.68
N SER A 234 -14.92 16.64 -41.61
CA SER A 234 -14.02 17.30 -42.57
C SER A 234 -13.32 18.53 -42.01
N VAL A 235 -13.97 19.24 -41.07
CA VAL A 235 -13.47 20.48 -40.46
C VAL A 235 -13.30 20.36 -38.93
N GLY A 236 -13.66 19.21 -38.36
CA GLY A 236 -13.67 18.97 -36.93
C GLY A 236 -15.03 19.24 -36.25
N PRO A 237 -15.15 18.86 -34.95
CA PRO A 237 -16.40 19.00 -34.22
C PRO A 237 -16.74 20.45 -33.90
N GLY A 238 -17.97 20.86 -34.17
CA GLY A 238 -18.52 22.19 -33.90
C GLY A 238 -19.80 22.13 -33.05
N PRO A 239 -20.43 23.28 -32.74
CA PRO A 239 -21.63 23.34 -31.90
C PRO A 239 -22.91 22.95 -32.64
N ARG A 240 -22.90 22.92 -33.99
CA ARG A 240 -24.07 22.59 -34.79
C ARG A 240 -24.15 21.10 -35.03
N TRP A 241 -25.26 20.49 -34.61
CA TRP A 241 -25.53 19.07 -34.86
C TRP A 241 -25.70 18.82 -36.38
N GLY A 242 -24.96 17.86 -36.90
CA GLY A 242 -24.99 17.50 -38.29
C GLY A 242 -24.84 16.02 -38.58
N GLU A 243 -24.78 15.68 -39.87
CA GLU A 243 -24.64 14.29 -40.32
C GLU A 243 -23.29 13.68 -39.90
N ALA A 244 -22.26 14.50 -39.79
CA ALA A 244 -20.94 14.05 -39.28
C ALA A 244 -21.04 13.53 -37.84
N ASP A 245 -21.73 14.26 -36.96
CA ASP A 245 -21.94 13.87 -35.57
C ASP A 245 -22.75 12.57 -35.47
N ARG A 246 -23.85 12.50 -36.29
CA ARG A 246 -24.70 11.31 -36.31
C ARG A 246 -23.93 10.07 -36.76
N LYS A 247 -23.17 10.16 -37.88
CA LYS A 247 -22.37 9.04 -38.42
C LYS A 247 -21.25 8.62 -37.43
N ALA A 248 -20.57 9.59 -36.85
CA ALA A 248 -19.51 9.31 -35.86
C ALA A 248 -20.09 8.63 -34.61
N THR A 249 -21.24 9.11 -34.13
CA THR A 249 -21.94 8.49 -32.99
C THR A 249 -22.41 7.08 -33.34
N GLN A 250 -22.99 6.86 -34.51
CA GLN A 250 -23.42 5.53 -34.95
C GLN A 250 -22.26 4.56 -35.06
N ALA A 251 -21.13 5.00 -35.62
CA ALA A 251 -19.93 4.18 -35.71
C ALA A 251 -19.40 3.80 -34.30
N PHE A 252 -19.42 4.74 -33.34
CA PHE A 252 -19.08 4.46 -31.97
C PHE A 252 -20.05 3.45 -31.33
N GLN A 253 -21.36 3.62 -31.51
CA GLN A 253 -22.38 2.72 -30.98
C GLN A 253 -22.20 1.29 -31.52
N ARG A 254 -21.95 1.12 -32.82
CA ARG A 254 -21.64 -0.17 -33.44
C ARG A 254 -20.36 -0.80 -32.89
N ALA A 255 -19.34 0.00 -32.63
CA ALA A 255 -18.11 -0.47 -32.00
C ALA A 255 -18.30 -0.93 -30.54
N GLN A 256 -19.41 -0.55 -29.89
CA GLN A 256 -19.81 -1.11 -28.57
C GLN A 256 -20.60 -2.43 -28.70
N GLY A 257 -20.81 -2.95 -29.92
CA GLY A 257 -21.60 -4.15 -30.20
C GLY A 257 -23.10 -3.88 -30.30
N TRP A 258 -23.54 -2.63 -30.36
CA TRP A 258 -24.95 -2.26 -30.48
C TRP A 258 -25.44 -2.33 -31.92
N THR A 259 -26.72 -2.66 -32.11
CA THR A 259 -27.35 -2.84 -33.41
C THR A 259 -28.75 -2.22 -33.44
N GLY A 260 -29.36 -2.10 -34.63
CA GLY A 260 -30.73 -1.60 -34.79
C GLY A 260 -30.91 -0.20 -34.21
N SER A 261 -31.96 0.00 -33.42
CA SER A 261 -32.30 1.25 -32.75
C SER A 261 -31.29 1.74 -31.74
N ASP A 262 -30.47 0.84 -31.18
CA ASP A 262 -29.41 1.18 -30.22
C ASP A 262 -28.17 1.76 -30.90
N ALA A 263 -28.09 1.65 -32.22
CA ALA A 263 -27.02 2.20 -33.09
C ALA A 263 -27.58 3.15 -34.15
N ASP A 264 -28.50 4.04 -33.77
CA ASP A 264 -29.20 4.99 -34.63
C ASP A 264 -28.39 6.26 -34.93
N GLY A 265 -27.30 6.47 -34.22
CA GLY A 265 -26.42 7.64 -34.32
C GLY A 265 -26.83 8.80 -33.41
N TYR A 266 -27.85 8.66 -32.58
CA TYR A 266 -28.22 9.65 -31.55
C TYR A 266 -27.72 9.22 -30.21
N PRO A 267 -27.01 10.10 -29.45
CA PRO A 267 -26.46 9.70 -28.14
C PRO A 267 -27.57 9.62 -27.09
N GLY A 268 -27.68 8.49 -26.44
CA GLY A 268 -28.44 8.31 -25.19
C GLY A 268 -27.52 8.36 -23.96
N PRO A 269 -28.08 8.16 -22.74
CA PRO A 269 -27.29 8.14 -21.50
C PRO A 269 -26.11 7.16 -21.54
N SER A 270 -26.30 5.97 -22.11
CA SER A 270 -25.26 4.93 -22.23
C SER A 270 -24.14 5.34 -23.21
N THR A 271 -24.49 5.90 -24.36
CA THR A 271 -23.52 6.44 -25.35
C THR A 271 -22.71 7.55 -24.72
N TRP A 272 -23.36 8.51 -24.08
CA TRP A 272 -22.72 9.64 -23.41
C TRP A 272 -21.77 9.18 -22.31
N SER A 273 -22.25 8.33 -21.40
CA SER A 273 -21.43 7.82 -20.30
C SER A 273 -20.16 7.10 -20.75
N ARG A 274 -20.23 6.34 -21.85
CA ARG A 274 -19.05 5.64 -22.40
C ARG A 274 -18.10 6.56 -23.13
N LEU A 275 -18.61 7.60 -23.81
CA LEU A 275 -17.78 8.59 -24.51
C LEU A 275 -17.05 9.53 -23.55
N MET A 276 -17.67 9.86 -22.41
CA MET A 276 -17.13 10.83 -21.44
C MET A 276 -16.19 10.20 -20.39
N LYS A 277 -16.01 8.89 -20.40
CA LYS A 277 -14.97 8.17 -19.65
C LYS A 277 -13.65 8.25 -20.41
#